data_b51641f7a0f599740e9ae1f3c38b9bcd
#
_entry.id   b51641f7a0f599740e9ae1f3c38b9bcd
#
_cell.length_a   1.000
_cell.length_b   1.000
_cell.length_c   1.000
_cell.angle_alpha   90.00
_cell.angle_beta   90.00
_cell.angle_gamma   90.00
#
_symmetry.space_group_name_H-M   'P 1'
#
loop_
_entity.id
_entity.type
_entity.pdbx_description
1 polymer ?
#
loop_
_entity_poly.entity_id
_entity_poly.type
_entity_poly.pdbx_seq_one_letter_code
_entity_poly.pdbx_strand_id
1 'polypeptide(L)'
;MKANPYWNVPPELIQSLTAKRVRQQGLSYLRDFHYEVLSDWSASPRLVDPKTVNWKQVAAGKSGILVRQLPGPWNSMGNMKFEMPNDYGIYLHDTPHKELFGQEDRWVSNGCVRLQDYRRFASWVFGYVPQPASPLEQRFELPRPVPVYMTYLTVAASGNGVVFRPDPYGFDALAMPQMFGPSSRIASAS
;
A
#
# COMPACT_ATOMS: atom_id res chain seq x y z
N MET A 1 -14.20 6.19 -1.36
CA MET A 1 -13.82 4.76 -1.32
C MET A 1 -14.04 4.17 -2.71
N LYS A 2 -13.21 3.21 -3.10
CA LYS A 2 -13.35 2.43 -4.34
C LYS A 2 -13.57 0.96 -3.99
N ALA A 3 -14.63 0.35 -4.53
CA ALA A 3 -14.85 -1.08 -4.51
C ALA A 3 -14.31 -1.69 -5.80
N ASN A 4 -13.83 -2.94 -5.75
CA ASN A 4 -13.15 -3.61 -6.85
C ASN A 4 -12.06 -2.72 -7.49
N PRO A 5 -11.07 -2.22 -6.70
CA PRO A 5 -10.15 -1.21 -7.19
C PRO A 5 -9.18 -1.80 -8.24
N TYR A 6 -8.83 -0.98 -9.21
CA TYR A 6 -7.57 -1.18 -9.92
C TYR A 6 -6.39 -0.86 -9.00
N TRP A 7 -5.30 -1.59 -9.16
CA TRP A 7 -4.04 -1.20 -8.55
C TRP A 7 -3.09 -0.62 -9.61
N ASN A 8 -2.97 0.69 -9.62
CA ASN A 8 -1.93 1.37 -10.39
C ASN A 8 -0.60 1.13 -9.69
N VAL A 9 0.28 0.38 -10.33
CA VAL A 9 1.55 -0.02 -9.73
C VAL A 9 2.48 1.19 -9.67
N PRO A 10 3.05 1.55 -8.50
CA PRO A 10 4.01 2.62 -8.39
C PRO A 10 5.24 2.38 -9.28
N PRO A 11 5.83 3.45 -9.88
CA PRO A 11 6.98 3.31 -10.78
C PRO A 11 8.16 2.54 -10.17
N GLU A 12 8.43 2.75 -8.88
CA GLU A 12 9.50 2.08 -8.14
C GLU A 12 9.26 0.56 -8.06
N LEU A 13 8.00 0.15 -7.91
CA LEU A 13 7.61 -1.26 -7.90
C LEU A 13 7.59 -1.87 -9.30
N ILE A 14 7.27 -1.08 -10.33
CA ILE A 14 7.41 -1.54 -11.70
C ILE A 14 8.88 -1.89 -11.98
N GLN A 15 9.83 -1.06 -11.58
CA GLN A 15 11.25 -1.27 -11.77
C GLN A 15 11.80 -2.42 -10.91
N SER A 16 11.56 -2.33 -9.59
CA SER A 16 12.17 -3.21 -8.60
C SER A 16 11.55 -4.61 -8.56
N LEU A 17 10.29 -4.75 -8.93
CA LEU A 17 9.54 -6.01 -8.85
C LEU A 17 9.00 -6.45 -10.21
N THR A 18 8.04 -5.71 -10.81
CA THR A 18 7.30 -6.18 -11.99
C THR A 18 8.24 -6.48 -13.16
N ALA A 19 9.11 -5.53 -13.53
CA ALA A 19 10.01 -5.71 -14.67
C ALA A 19 11.04 -6.83 -14.43
N LYS A 20 11.51 -7.01 -13.19
CA LYS A 20 12.40 -8.13 -12.84
C LYS A 20 11.67 -9.47 -12.96
N ARG A 21 10.45 -9.57 -12.49
CA ARG A 21 9.63 -10.80 -12.58
C ARG A 21 9.33 -11.15 -14.04
N VAL A 22 8.97 -10.15 -14.85
CA VAL A 22 8.76 -10.38 -16.30
C VAL A 22 10.03 -10.89 -16.97
N ARG A 23 11.20 -10.40 -16.60
CA ARG A 23 12.48 -10.89 -17.14
C ARG A 23 12.84 -12.30 -16.68
N GLN A 24 12.42 -12.72 -15.49
CA GLN A 24 12.68 -14.04 -14.94
C GLN A 24 11.68 -15.09 -15.40
N GLN A 25 10.39 -14.73 -15.49
CA GLN A 25 9.28 -15.64 -15.70
C GLN A 25 8.62 -15.46 -17.08
N GLY A 26 9.06 -14.46 -17.84
CA GLY A 26 8.43 -14.11 -19.12
C GLY A 26 7.14 -13.30 -18.93
N LEU A 27 6.47 -13.06 -20.04
CA LEU A 27 5.20 -12.30 -20.06
C LEU A 27 4.03 -13.05 -19.40
N SER A 28 4.18 -14.35 -19.12
CA SER A 28 3.19 -15.11 -18.34
C SER A 28 2.93 -14.48 -16.98
N TYR A 29 3.97 -13.89 -16.34
CA TYR A 29 3.81 -13.18 -15.07
C TYR A 29 2.72 -12.10 -15.14
N LEU A 30 2.68 -11.29 -16.19
CA LEU A 30 1.65 -10.25 -16.33
C LEU A 30 0.25 -10.85 -16.48
N ARG A 31 0.12 -11.90 -17.28
CA ARG A 31 -1.15 -12.60 -17.49
C ARG A 31 -1.63 -13.28 -16.22
N ASP A 32 -0.76 -14.03 -15.54
CA ASP A 32 -1.10 -14.87 -14.41
C ASP A 32 -1.46 -14.03 -13.16
N PHE A 33 -0.91 -12.80 -13.08
CA PHE A 33 -1.24 -11.82 -12.06
C PHE A 33 -2.17 -10.69 -12.53
N HIS A 34 -2.77 -10.85 -13.72
CA HIS A 34 -3.77 -9.94 -14.29
C HIS A 34 -3.30 -8.48 -14.39
N TYR A 35 -2.07 -8.30 -14.85
CA TYR A 35 -1.52 -6.97 -15.13
C TYR A 35 -1.76 -6.54 -16.57
N GLU A 36 -2.05 -5.25 -16.75
CA GLU A 36 -2.11 -4.56 -18.05
C GLU A 36 -1.02 -3.50 -18.12
N VAL A 37 -0.47 -3.30 -19.32
CA VAL A 37 0.43 -2.19 -19.64
C VAL A 37 -0.37 -1.12 -20.37
N LEU A 38 -0.25 0.15 -19.92
CA LEU A 38 -1.09 1.25 -20.38
C LEU A 38 -0.25 2.36 -21.03
N SER A 39 -0.87 3.08 -21.99
CA SER A 39 -0.27 4.26 -22.61
C SER A 39 -0.25 5.48 -21.72
N ASP A 40 -1.27 5.65 -20.85
CA ASP A 40 -1.50 6.83 -20.02
C ASP A 40 -2.46 6.51 -18.87
N TRP A 41 -2.71 7.48 -17.97
CA TRP A 41 -3.67 7.39 -16.88
C TRP A 41 -5.00 8.09 -17.18
N SER A 42 -5.41 8.18 -18.44
CA SER A 42 -6.72 8.70 -18.81
C SER A 42 -7.87 7.76 -18.39
N ALA A 43 -9.10 8.22 -18.54
CA ALA A 43 -10.28 7.39 -18.28
C ALA A 43 -10.42 6.21 -19.26
N SER A 44 -9.78 6.30 -20.43
CA SER A 44 -9.81 5.28 -21.48
C SER A 44 -8.41 5.06 -22.07
N PRO A 45 -7.45 4.54 -21.28
CA PRO A 45 -6.09 4.35 -21.73
C PRO A 45 -6.04 3.22 -22.79
N ARG A 46 -5.12 3.34 -23.75
CA ARG A 46 -4.85 2.26 -24.69
C ARG A 46 -4.00 1.19 -24.01
N LEU A 47 -4.31 -0.07 -24.30
CA LEU A 47 -3.45 -1.18 -23.91
C LEU A 47 -2.19 -1.18 -24.80
N VAL A 48 -1.05 -1.30 -24.18
CA VAL A 48 0.26 -1.47 -24.83
C VAL A 48 0.58 -2.96 -24.87
N ASP A 49 0.96 -3.49 -26.03
CA ASP A 49 1.41 -4.88 -26.12
C ASP A 49 2.69 -5.07 -25.29
N PRO A 50 2.68 -5.90 -24.25
CA PRO A 50 3.85 -6.11 -23.41
C PRO A 50 5.08 -6.66 -24.16
N LYS A 51 4.90 -7.25 -25.34
CA LYS A 51 5.98 -7.71 -26.21
C LYS A 51 6.82 -6.57 -26.79
N THR A 52 6.22 -5.38 -26.93
CA THR A 52 6.91 -4.19 -27.47
C THR A 52 7.72 -3.45 -26.40
N VAL A 53 7.57 -3.81 -25.14
CA VAL A 53 8.23 -3.14 -24.00
C VAL A 53 9.64 -3.69 -23.79
N ASN A 54 10.61 -2.80 -23.69
CA ASN A 54 11.97 -3.17 -23.29
C ASN A 54 12.10 -3.34 -21.78
N TRP A 55 11.70 -4.49 -21.28
CA TRP A 55 11.69 -4.81 -19.85
C TRP A 55 13.08 -4.72 -19.19
N LYS A 56 14.16 -4.85 -19.94
CA LYS A 56 15.54 -4.65 -19.43
C LYS A 56 15.77 -3.18 -19.10
N GLN A 57 15.35 -2.27 -19.97
CA GLN A 57 15.46 -0.83 -19.72
C GLN A 57 14.52 -0.37 -18.60
N VAL A 58 13.30 -0.91 -18.54
CA VAL A 58 12.36 -0.64 -17.43
C VAL A 58 12.96 -1.06 -16.09
N ALA A 59 13.49 -2.26 -15.98
CA ALA A 59 14.14 -2.75 -14.75
C ALA A 59 15.40 -1.95 -14.35
N ALA A 60 16.03 -1.29 -15.32
CA ALA A 60 17.20 -0.41 -15.10
C ALA A 60 16.81 1.05 -14.80
N GLY A 61 15.50 1.38 -14.76
CA GLY A 61 15.01 2.74 -14.56
C GLY A 61 15.24 3.69 -15.75
N LYS A 62 15.58 3.14 -16.92
CA LYS A 62 15.90 3.91 -18.14
C LYS A 62 14.70 4.12 -19.07
N SER A 63 13.57 3.48 -18.78
CA SER A 63 12.32 3.60 -19.52
C SER A 63 11.15 3.50 -18.55
N GLY A 64 10.22 4.46 -18.62
CA GLY A 64 8.97 4.45 -17.87
C GLY A 64 7.88 3.74 -18.63
N ILE A 65 7.05 3.00 -17.93
CA ILE A 65 5.79 2.41 -18.41
C ILE A 65 4.75 2.52 -17.30
N LEU A 66 3.49 2.40 -17.66
CA LEU A 66 2.39 2.36 -16.73
C LEU A 66 1.84 0.95 -16.66
N VAL A 67 1.71 0.43 -15.43
CA VAL A 67 1.20 -0.92 -15.19
C VAL A 67 0.04 -0.84 -14.20
N ARG A 68 -1.03 -1.54 -14.53
CA ARG A 68 -2.24 -1.64 -13.71
C ARG A 68 -2.58 -3.09 -13.47
N GLN A 69 -2.92 -3.45 -12.23
CA GLN A 69 -3.52 -4.76 -11.93
C GLN A 69 -5.04 -4.66 -11.95
N LEU A 70 -5.67 -5.62 -12.59
CA LEU A 70 -7.12 -5.68 -12.71
C LEU A 70 -7.80 -6.02 -11.37
N PRO A 71 -9.06 -5.60 -11.17
CA PRO A 71 -9.86 -6.06 -10.04
C PRO A 71 -9.98 -7.57 -9.99
N GLY A 72 -10.05 -8.12 -8.80
CA GLY A 72 -10.23 -9.55 -8.59
C GLY A 72 -9.57 -10.07 -7.30
N PRO A 73 -9.72 -11.36 -7.00
CA PRO A 73 -9.19 -11.96 -5.76
C PRO A 73 -7.65 -11.93 -5.68
N TRP A 74 -6.98 -11.75 -6.81
CA TRP A 74 -5.53 -11.61 -6.94
C TRP A 74 -5.02 -10.17 -6.73
N ASN A 75 -5.93 -9.18 -6.75
CA ASN A 75 -5.53 -7.77 -6.70
C ASN A 75 -4.89 -7.42 -5.36
N SER A 76 -3.72 -6.79 -5.41
CA SER A 76 -2.98 -6.38 -4.21
C SER A 76 -3.74 -5.41 -3.30
N MET A 77 -4.73 -4.68 -3.84
CA MET A 77 -5.61 -3.78 -3.08
C MET A 77 -6.82 -4.51 -2.46
N GLY A 78 -6.99 -5.81 -2.75
CA GLY A 78 -8.17 -6.57 -2.34
C GLY A 78 -9.46 -5.99 -2.91
N ASN A 79 -10.52 -6.05 -2.13
CA ASN A 79 -11.87 -5.68 -2.57
C ASN A 79 -12.21 -4.20 -2.39
N MET A 80 -11.52 -3.49 -1.50
CA MET A 80 -11.82 -2.08 -1.20
C MET A 80 -10.56 -1.26 -0.93
N LYS A 81 -10.56 -0.03 -1.45
CA LYS A 81 -9.54 0.98 -1.23
C LYS A 81 -10.20 2.27 -0.71
N PHE A 82 -9.71 2.78 0.42
CA PHE A 82 -10.16 4.03 1.05
C PHE A 82 -9.10 5.10 0.81
N GLU A 83 -9.40 6.03 -0.07
CA GLU A 83 -8.51 7.12 -0.43
C GLU A 83 -8.60 8.23 0.60
N MET A 84 -7.46 8.81 0.93
CA MET A 84 -7.33 9.99 1.77
C MET A 84 -6.39 10.98 1.10
N PRO A 85 -6.71 12.29 1.07
CA PRO A 85 -5.82 13.30 0.49
C PRO A 85 -4.51 13.36 1.26
N ASN A 86 -3.39 13.13 0.58
CA ASN A 86 -2.03 13.32 1.11
C ASN A 86 -1.02 13.32 -0.04
N ASP A 87 0.15 13.95 0.18
CA ASP A 87 1.20 14.11 -0.84
C ASP A 87 2.00 12.83 -1.11
N TYR A 88 1.84 11.81 -0.25
CA TYR A 88 2.60 10.56 -0.32
C TYR A 88 1.87 9.45 -1.08
N GLY A 89 0.63 9.68 -1.53
CA GLY A 89 -0.19 8.66 -2.19
C GLY A 89 -0.53 7.47 -1.26
N ILE A 90 -0.57 7.68 0.05
CA ILE A 90 -0.91 6.66 1.05
C ILE A 90 -2.42 6.53 1.16
N TYR A 91 -2.90 5.32 1.30
CA TYR A 91 -4.31 4.99 1.49
C TYR A 91 -4.48 3.73 2.36
N LEU A 92 -5.72 3.50 2.81
CA LEU A 92 -6.10 2.27 3.49
C LEU A 92 -6.69 1.31 2.45
N HIS A 93 -6.37 0.02 2.51
CA HIS A 93 -6.90 -0.94 1.53
C HIS A 93 -7.03 -2.34 2.12
N ASP A 94 -7.90 -3.13 1.51
CA ASP A 94 -7.97 -4.56 1.71
C ASP A 94 -6.70 -5.26 1.16
N THR A 95 -6.56 -6.55 1.39
CA THR A 95 -5.47 -7.36 0.86
C THR A 95 -5.93 -8.81 0.71
N PRO A 96 -5.51 -9.52 -0.36
CA PRO A 96 -5.69 -10.96 -0.44
C PRO A 96 -4.82 -11.73 0.57
N HIS A 97 -3.73 -11.13 1.05
CA HIS A 97 -2.75 -11.73 1.97
C HIS A 97 -3.15 -11.55 3.43
N LYS A 98 -4.25 -12.19 3.85
CA LYS A 98 -4.78 -12.10 5.22
C LYS A 98 -3.89 -12.82 6.25
N GLU A 99 -3.12 -13.79 5.82
CA GLU A 99 -2.15 -14.53 6.64
C GLU A 99 -1.09 -13.63 7.27
N LEU A 100 -0.78 -12.49 6.65
CA LEU A 100 0.21 -11.53 7.17
C LEU A 100 -0.21 -10.90 8.51
N PHE A 101 -1.51 -10.86 8.81
CA PHE A 101 -1.99 -10.32 10.09
C PHE A 101 -1.72 -11.23 11.28
N GLY A 102 -1.38 -12.51 11.04
CA GLY A 102 -0.93 -13.45 12.06
C GLY A 102 0.55 -13.31 12.40
N GLN A 103 1.31 -12.51 11.66
CA GLN A 103 2.74 -12.29 11.91
C GLN A 103 2.93 -11.19 12.96
N GLU A 104 3.97 -11.33 13.78
CA GLU A 104 4.37 -10.32 14.75
C GLU A 104 4.93 -9.09 14.03
N ASP A 105 5.88 -9.31 13.10
CA ASP A 105 6.46 -8.27 12.26
C ASP A 105 5.67 -8.11 10.96
N ARG A 106 5.23 -6.87 10.68
CA ARG A 106 4.37 -6.56 9.54
C ARG A 106 4.94 -5.47 8.61
N TRP A 107 6.24 -5.38 8.52
CA TRP A 107 6.99 -4.41 7.68
C TRP A 107 7.01 -4.84 6.19
N VAL A 108 5.84 -5.17 5.65
CA VAL A 108 5.69 -5.81 4.33
C VAL A 108 4.94 -4.93 3.31
N SER A 109 4.77 -3.64 3.60
CA SER A 109 4.13 -2.70 2.67
C SER A 109 5.10 -1.58 2.27
N ASN A 110 4.81 -0.92 1.14
CA ASN A 110 5.55 0.27 0.68
C ASN A 110 4.90 1.57 1.17
N GLY A 111 4.25 1.55 2.35
CA GLY A 111 3.66 2.71 3.01
C GLY A 111 2.14 2.65 3.19
N CYS A 112 1.39 2.02 2.29
CA CYS A 112 -0.06 1.90 2.44
C CYS A 112 -0.46 0.97 3.58
N VAL A 113 -1.58 1.27 4.24
CA VAL A 113 -2.07 0.53 5.40
C VAL A 113 -3.07 -0.53 4.97
N ARG A 114 -2.78 -1.78 5.29
CA ARG A 114 -3.67 -2.90 5.01
C ARG A 114 -4.71 -3.07 6.11
N LEU A 115 -5.94 -3.37 5.71
CA LEU A 115 -7.07 -3.64 6.60
C LEU A 115 -7.27 -5.15 6.76
N GLN A 116 -7.24 -5.64 7.98
CA GLN A 116 -7.53 -7.03 8.28
C GLN A 116 -8.99 -7.35 7.94
N ASP A 117 -9.90 -6.49 8.38
CA ASP A 117 -11.34 -6.58 8.13
C ASP A 117 -11.85 -5.28 7.48
N TYR A 118 -11.74 -5.22 6.15
CA TYR A 118 -12.22 -4.11 5.37
C TYR A 118 -13.73 -3.92 5.42
N ARG A 119 -14.50 -5.02 5.61
CA ARG A 119 -15.97 -4.98 5.69
C ARG A 119 -16.42 -4.29 6.96
N ARG A 120 -15.81 -4.64 8.08
CA ARG A 120 -16.07 -3.99 9.37
C ARG A 120 -15.71 -2.50 9.31
N PHE A 121 -14.56 -2.17 8.71
CA PHE A 121 -14.16 -0.79 8.52
C PHE A 121 -15.14 -0.03 7.60
N ALA A 122 -15.54 -0.61 6.47
CA ALA A 122 -16.53 -0.03 5.57
C ALA A 122 -17.87 0.19 6.28
N SER A 123 -18.36 -0.82 7.02
CA SER A 123 -19.60 -0.68 7.81
C SER A 123 -19.52 0.45 8.84
N TRP A 124 -18.37 0.63 9.47
CA TRP A 124 -18.18 1.72 10.42
C TRP A 124 -18.23 3.09 9.77
N VAL A 125 -17.56 3.30 8.63
CA VAL A 125 -17.48 4.62 7.98
C VAL A 125 -18.71 4.96 7.14
N PHE A 126 -19.45 3.96 6.62
CA PHE A 126 -20.64 4.17 5.78
C PHE A 126 -21.96 3.91 6.53
N GLY A 127 -21.94 3.18 7.65
CA GLY A 127 -23.14 2.63 8.28
C GLY A 127 -23.63 1.32 7.64
N TYR A 128 -23.05 0.91 6.53
CA TYR A 128 -23.33 -0.34 5.79
C TYR A 128 -22.07 -0.76 5.00
N VAL A 129 -22.08 -1.95 4.42
CA VAL A 129 -21.00 -2.39 3.52
C VAL A 129 -21.42 -2.11 2.08
N PRO A 130 -20.82 -1.12 1.39
CA PRO A 130 -21.15 -0.82 0.00
C PRO A 130 -20.94 -2.03 -0.90
N GLN A 131 -21.92 -2.35 -1.75
CA GLN A 131 -21.85 -3.45 -2.70
C GLN A 131 -21.71 -2.87 -4.11
N PRO A 132 -20.64 -3.20 -4.86
CA PRO A 132 -20.51 -2.76 -6.24
C PRO A 132 -21.52 -3.47 -7.14
N ALA A 133 -22.10 -2.73 -8.09
CA ALA A 133 -23.04 -3.25 -9.05
C ALA A 133 -22.40 -4.02 -10.21
N SER A 134 -21.06 -3.96 -10.32
CA SER A 134 -20.29 -4.63 -11.37
C SER A 134 -18.94 -5.14 -10.83
N PRO A 135 -18.27 -6.05 -11.55
CA PRO A 135 -16.92 -6.49 -11.18
C PRO A 135 -15.83 -5.44 -11.42
N LEU A 136 -16.15 -4.32 -12.09
CA LEU A 136 -15.22 -3.22 -12.34
C LEU A 136 -15.15 -2.27 -11.14
N GLU A 137 -14.13 -1.43 -11.13
CA GLU A 137 -13.95 -0.41 -10.10
C GLU A 137 -15.15 0.53 -10.04
N GLN A 138 -15.70 0.69 -8.85
CA GLN A 138 -16.80 1.60 -8.57
C GLN A 138 -16.49 2.50 -7.39
N ARG A 139 -16.72 3.81 -7.58
CA ARG A 139 -16.51 4.82 -6.53
C ARG A 139 -17.76 4.99 -5.68
N PHE A 140 -17.56 5.11 -4.37
CA PHE A 140 -18.56 5.45 -3.37
C PHE A 140 -18.06 6.64 -2.56
N GLU A 141 -18.87 7.68 -2.44
CA GLU A 141 -18.56 8.82 -1.60
C GLU A 141 -18.93 8.53 -0.14
N LEU A 142 -18.07 8.92 0.80
CA LEU A 142 -18.40 8.80 2.21
C LEU A 142 -19.48 9.80 2.59
N PRO A 143 -20.43 9.43 3.46
CA PRO A 143 -21.48 10.34 3.94
C PRO A 143 -20.91 11.59 4.62
N ARG A 144 -19.77 11.43 5.27
CA ARG A 144 -18.99 12.51 5.91
C ARG A 144 -17.51 12.13 5.96
N PRO A 145 -16.58 13.09 5.86
CA PRO A 145 -15.17 12.82 5.99
C PRO A 145 -14.84 12.35 7.42
N VAL A 146 -13.85 11.43 7.49
CA VAL A 146 -13.31 10.92 8.74
C VAL A 146 -11.83 11.28 8.78
N PRO A 147 -11.34 12.00 9.82
CA PRO A 147 -9.92 12.31 9.93
C PRO A 147 -9.11 11.04 10.20
N VAL A 148 -7.95 10.94 9.54
CA VAL A 148 -7.01 9.83 9.71
C VAL A 148 -5.69 10.40 10.22
N TYR A 149 -5.21 9.87 11.36
CA TYR A 149 -3.92 10.22 11.94
C TYR A 149 -3.00 9.02 11.89
N MET A 150 -1.87 9.16 11.21
CA MET A 150 -0.81 8.15 11.21
C MET A 150 0.17 8.48 12.33
N THR A 151 0.30 7.58 13.29
CA THR A 151 1.19 7.76 14.45
C THR A 151 2.23 6.65 14.50
N TYR A 152 3.42 7.00 14.98
CA TYR A 152 4.49 6.05 15.26
C TYR A 152 4.84 6.15 16.74
N LEU A 153 4.62 5.08 17.48
CA LEU A 153 4.80 5.06 18.93
C LEU A 153 5.67 3.86 19.32
N THR A 154 6.84 4.16 19.85
CA THR A 154 7.78 3.19 20.45
C THR A 154 7.52 2.96 21.93
N VAL A 155 6.68 3.82 22.54
CA VAL A 155 6.18 3.69 23.90
C VAL A 155 4.66 3.79 23.89
N ALA A 156 3.99 2.90 24.60
CA ALA A 156 2.54 2.91 24.72
C ALA A 156 2.10 2.55 26.15
N ALA A 157 0.95 3.10 26.58
CA ALA A 157 0.33 2.69 27.82
C ALA A 157 -0.17 1.23 27.73
N SER A 158 0.03 0.47 28.81
CA SER A 158 -0.45 -0.91 28.91
C SER A 158 -0.84 -1.19 30.38
N GLY A 159 -2.13 -1.31 30.64
CA GLY A 159 -2.64 -1.41 32.01
C GLY A 159 -2.19 -0.22 32.87
N ASN A 160 -1.55 -0.50 34.00
CA ASN A 160 -1.03 0.52 34.92
C ASN A 160 0.44 0.93 34.64
N GLY A 161 1.01 0.52 33.51
CA GLY A 161 2.41 0.79 33.16
C GLY A 161 2.58 1.23 31.71
N VAL A 162 3.81 1.14 31.25
CA VAL A 162 4.20 1.42 29.88
C VAL A 162 4.86 0.18 29.26
N VAL A 163 4.67 0.01 27.96
CA VAL A 163 5.37 -0.99 27.16
C VAL A 163 6.24 -0.28 26.12
N PHE A 164 7.49 -0.72 26.01
CA PHE A 164 8.40 -0.27 24.98
C PHE A 164 8.31 -1.21 23.78
N ARG A 165 8.37 -0.65 22.58
CA ARG A 165 8.34 -1.37 21.32
C ARG A 165 9.63 -1.13 20.56
N PRO A 166 10.05 -2.06 19.67
CA PRO A 166 11.18 -1.82 18.78
C PRO A 166 11.00 -0.54 17.96
N ASP A 167 12.10 0.13 17.65
CA ASP A 167 12.17 1.29 16.76
C ASP A 167 12.81 0.90 15.40
N PRO A 168 12.08 0.17 14.53
CA PRO A 168 12.64 -0.34 13.28
C PRO A 168 12.98 0.76 12.26
N TYR A 169 12.42 1.96 12.43
CA TYR A 169 12.73 3.12 11.58
C TYR A 169 13.83 4.03 12.14
N GLY A 170 14.28 3.79 13.38
CA GLY A 170 15.29 4.60 14.03
C GLY A 170 14.85 6.02 14.35
N PHE A 171 13.54 6.28 14.46
CA PHE A 171 13.01 7.63 14.68
C PHE A 171 13.30 8.15 16.09
N ASP A 172 13.39 7.29 17.07
CA ASP A 172 13.76 7.69 18.44
C ASP A 172 15.17 8.29 18.45
N ALA A 173 16.12 7.67 17.78
CA ALA A 173 17.48 8.18 17.67
C ALA A 173 17.55 9.56 16.98
N LEU A 174 16.65 9.84 16.05
CA LEU A 174 16.54 11.12 15.37
C LEU A 174 15.82 12.18 16.23
N ALA A 175 14.82 11.77 17.01
CA ALA A 175 14.01 12.66 17.84
C ALA A 175 14.73 13.07 19.15
N MET A 176 15.47 12.16 19.76
CA MET A 176 16.15 12.36 21.05
C MET A 176 17.03 13.62 21.11
N PRO A 177 17.93 13.89 20.15
CA PRO A 177 18.74 15.12 20.17
C PRO A 177 17.90 16.39 20.05
N GLN A 178 16.76 16.33 19.35
CA GLN A 178 15.87 17.48 19.17
C GLN A 178 15.09 17.79 20.46
N MET A 179 14.71 16.76 21.21
CA MET A 179 13.92 16.89 22.43
C MET A 179 14.78 17.25 23.66
N PHE A 180 15.99 16.71 23.75
CA PHE A 180 16.81 16.79 24.96
C PHE A 180 18.15 17.53 24.74
N GLY A 181 18.45 17.97 23.51
CA GLY A 181 19.71 18.61 23.14
C GLY A 181 20.91 17.62 23.10
N PRO A 182 22.11 18.10 22.65
CA PRO A 182 23.26 17.23 22.44
C PRO A 182 23.90 16.66 23.72
N SER A 183 23.41 17.02 24.92
CA SER A 183 24.04 16.68 26.19
C SER A 183 23.31 15.63 27.03
N SER A 184 22.18 15.08 26.60
CA SER A 184 21.51 14.00 27.35
C SER A 184 22.15 12.65 27.05
N ARG A 185 23.30 12.36 27.67
CA ARG A 185 23.79 10.99 27.81
C ARG A 185 22.80 10.26 28.72
N ILE A 186 21.99 9.38 28.16
CA ILE A 186 21.25 8.41 28.96
C ILE A 186 22.30 7.54 29.63
N ALA A 187 22.36 7.63 30.97
CA ALA A 187 23.15 6.68 31.75
C ALA A 187 22.64 5.27 31.43
N SER A 188 23.49 4.43 30.85
CA SER A 188 23.22 3.02 30.68
C SER A 188 22.98 2.43 32.08
N ALA A 189 21.74 2.08 32.38
CA ALA A 189 21.44 1.27 33.55
C ALA A 189 22.04 -0.11 33.31
N SER A 190 23.12 -0.39 34.03
CA SER A 190 23.74 -1.71 34.18
C SER A 190 22.85 -2.63 35.00
#